data_806556253028e3946566bc61e134e7b4
#
_entry.id   806556253028e3946566bc61e134e7b4
#
_cell.length_a   1.000
_cell.length_b   1.000
_cell.length_c   1.000
_cell.angle_alpha   90.00
_cell.angle_beta   90.00
_cell.angle_gamma   90.00
#
_symmetry.space_group_name_H-M   'P 1'
#
loop_
_entity.id
_entity.type
_entity.pdbx_description
1 polymer ?
#
loop_
_entity_poly.entity_id
_entity_poly.type
_entity_poly.pdbx_seq_one_letter_code
_entity_poly.pdbx_strand_id
1 'polypeptide(L)'
;MKPERLYRLSGSSRQPTPNTMTTVYITRKAHFNAAHRMHNPNQSDAWNAETFGKCNYPNWHGHNYNIEVTVAGEPDPDTGYVMDLGRLKRIMEEAVIEPCDHRNLNLDVDFLEGIIPSAENLVVAFWNQLAPRITGARLVSVRLWETERNVAEYRGD
;
A
#
# COMPACT_ATOMS: atom_id res chain seq x y z
N MET A 1 23.55 -58.52 -16.78
CA MET A 1 23.00 -57.44 -17.60
C MET A 1 21.50 -57.34 -17.32
N LYS A 2 21.04 -56.32 -16.59
CA LYS A 2 19.63 -56.05 -16.32
C LYS A 2 19.17 -54.95 -17.26
N PRO A 3 17.97 -55.00 -17.87
CA PRO A 3 17.50 -53.97 -18.77
C PRO A 3 16.98 -52.78 -17.97
N GLU A 4 17.41 -51.56 -18.37
CA GLU A 4 16.89 -50.29 -17.87
C GLU A 4 15.42 -50.11 -18.29
N ARG A 5 14.57 -49.87 -17.31
CA ARG A 5 13.18 -49.41 -17.52
C ARG A 5 13.17 -47.93 -17.86
N LEU A 6 12.95 -47.64 -19.11
CA LEU A 6 12.56 -46.28 -19.55
C LEU A 6 11.17 -45.94 -18.99
N TYR A 7 11.11 -45.06 -17.99
CA TYR A 7 9.88 -44.40 -17.57
C TYR A 7 9.48 -43.38 -18.64
N ARG A 8 8.53 -43.74 -19.47
CA ARG A 8 7.81 -42.73 -20.26
C ARG A 8 6.90 -41.95 -19.34
N LEU A 9 7.28 -40.72 -19.04
CA LEU A 9 6.38 -39.73 -18.48
C LEU A 9 5.45 -39.22 -19.58
N SER A 10 4.29 -39.84 -19.73
CA SER A 10 3.18 -39.28 -20.50
C SER A 10 2.47 -38.26 -19.63
N GLY A 11 3.09 -37.11 -19.45
CA GLY A 11 2.47 -35.94 -18.88
C GLY A 11 1.67 -35.24 -19.99
N SER A 12 0.38 -35.53 -20.07
CA SER A 12 -0.56 -34.64 -20.76
C SER A 12 -0.59 -33.29 -20.04
N SER A 13 0.26 -32.39 -20.49
CA SER A 13 0.16 -30.97 -20.09
C SER A 13 -1.13 -30.42 -20.71
N ARG A 14 -2.23 -30.43 -19.96
CA ARG A 14 -3.37 -29.59 -20.29
C ARG A 14 -2.88 -28.15 -20.14
N GLN A 15 -2.48 -27.56 -21.24
CA GLN A 15 -2.37 -26.12 -21.33
C GLN A 15 -3.76 -25.54 -21.06
N PRO A 16 -3.90 -24.51 -20.20
CA PRO A 16 -5.20 -23.86 -20.03
C PRO A 16 -5.64 -23.33 -21.38
N THR A 17 -6.90 -23.57 -21.73
CA THR A 17 -7.51 -23.04 -22.95
C THR A 17 -7.43 -21.51 -22.94
N PRO A 18 -7.05 -20.87 -24.06
CA PRO A 18 -6.84 -19.44 -24.10
C PRO A 18 -8.19 -18.71 -24.20
N ASN A 19 -8.90 -18.53 -23.09
CA ASN A 19 -9.99 -17.55 -23.02
C ASN A 19 -10.60 -17.33 -21.62
N THR A 20 -9.89 -17.58 -20.54
CA THR A 20 -10.29 -17.05 -19.24
C THR A 20 -9.18 -16.12 -18.78
N MET A 21 -9.46 -14.81 -18.87
CA MET A 21 -8.60 -13.76 -18.32
C MET A 21 -8.37 -14.04 -16.83
N THR A 22 -7.20 -14.56 -16.46
CA THR A 22 -6.89 -14.90 -15.07
C THR A 22 -6.31 -13.67 -14.38
N THR A 23 -7.12 -12.98 -13.60
CA THR A 23 -6.66 -11.85 -12.81
C THR A 23 -6.04 -12.36 -11.50
N VAL A 24 -4.79 -12.00 -11.27
CA VAL A 24 -4.06 -12.28 -10.03
C VAL A 24 -3.81 -10.99 -9.29
N TYR A 25 -3.96 -11.03 -7.97
CA TYR A 25 -3.70 -9.92 -7.07
C TYR A 25 -2.39 -10.18 -6.33
N ILE A 26 -1.48 -9.22 -6.37
CA ILE A 26 -0.24 -9.27 -5.61
C ILE A 26 -0.15 -8.08 -4.67
N THR A 27 0.39 -8.30 -3.47
CA THR A 27 0.48 -7.28 -2.42
C THR A 27 1.90 -7.14 -1.93
N ARG A 28 2.38 -5.90 -1.85
CA ARG A 28 3.63 -5.55 -1.19
C ARG A 28 3.35 -4.83 0.12
N LYS A 29 4.07 -5.24 1.17
CA LYS A 29 4.04 -4.60 2.50
C LYS A 29 5.29 -3.77 2.72
N ALA A 30 5.12 -2.65 3.44
CA ALA A 30 6.19 -1.82 3.94
C ALA A 30 5.78 -1.20 5.28
N HIS A 31 6.71 -0.52 5.95
CA HIS A 31 6.43 0.20 7.19
C HIS A 31 7.21 1.51 7.22
N PHE A 32 6.74 2.45 8.01
CA PHE A 32 7.42 3.70 8.34
C PHE A 32 7.00 4.19 9.72
N ASN A 33 7.81 5.02 10.33
CA ASN A 33 7.53 5.67 11.61
C ASN A 33 7.31 7.15 11.36
N ALA A 34 6.22 7.68 11.90
CA ALA A 34 5.93 9.10 11.73
C ALA A 34 5.18 9.67 12.93
N ALA A 35 5.40 10.96 13.18
CA ALA A 35 4.61 11.74 14.13
C ALA A 35 3.46 12.43 13.44
N HIS A 36 2.36 12.63 14.15
CA HIS A 36 1.24 13.43 13.70
C HIS A 36 0.43 14.03 14.85
N ARG A 37 -0.48 14.91 14.50
CA ARG A 37 -1.49 15.49 15.38
C ARG A 37 -2.80 15.62 14.63
N MET A 38 -3.89 15.24 15.26
CA MET A 38 -5.23 15.48 14.76
C MET A 38 -5.68 16.86 15.24
N HIS A 39 -5.71 17.82 14.31
CA HIS A 39 -6.08 19.19 14.61
C HIS A 39 -6.69 19.86 13.38
N ASN A 40 -7.86 20.51 13.57
CA ASN A 40 -8.46 21.33 12.54
C ASN A 40 -8.24 22.81 12.89
N PRO A 41 -7.39 23.55 12.15
CA PRO A 41 -7.08 24.94 12.43
C PRO A 41 -8.28 25.90 12.22
N ASN A 42 -9.33 25.43 11.54
CA ASN A 42 -10.55 26.20 11.30
C ASN A 42 -11.58 26.07 12.44
N GLN A 43 -11.28 25.29 13.47
CA GLN A 43 -12.12 25.07 14.64
C GLN A 43 -11.45 25.60 15.90
N SER A 44 -12.26 25.86 16.95
CA SER A 44 -11.73 26.29 18.25
C SER A 44 -10.88 25.19 18.92
N ASP A 45 -9.99 25.61 19.84
CA ASP A 45 -9.21 24.66 20.64
C ASP A 45 -10.10 23.73 21.47
N ALA A 46 -11.21 24.25 22.01
CA ALA A 46 -12.18 23.46 22.76
C ALA A 46 -12.81 22.38 21.88
N TRP A 47 -13.23 22.72 20.66
CA TRP A 47 -13.77 21.76 19.70
C TRP A 47 -12.73 20.70 19.33
N ASN A 48 -11.50 21.12 19.07
CA ASN A 48 -10.40 20.18 18.74
C ASN A 48 -10.11 19.23 19.91
N ALA A 49 -10.08 19.72 21.13
CA ALA A 49 -9.87 18.90 22.32
C ALA A 49 -11.00 17.90 22.55
N GLU A 50 -12.25 18.31 22.36
CA GLU A 50 -13.42 17.45 22.49
C GLU A 50 -13.47 16.37 21.37
N THR A 51 -13.22 16.78 20.12
CA THR A 51 -13.34 15.90 18.96
C THR A 51 -12.22 14.87 18.87
N PHE A 52 -10.98 15.29 19.06
CA PHE A 52 -9.81 14.44 18.84
C PHE A 52 -9.18 13.90 20.12
N GLY A 53 -9.54 14.45 21.28
CA GLY A 53 -9.03 14.00 22.56
C GLY A 53 -7.50 13.98 22.61
N LYS A 54 -6.92 12.84 22.97
CA LYS A 54 -5.47 12.66 23.07
C LYS A 54 -4.74 12.82 21.73
N CYS A 55 -5.42 12.57 20.60
CA CYS A 55 -4.83 12.73 19.27
C CYS A 55 -4.59 14.20 18.91
N ASN A 56 -5.23 15.14 19.63
CA ASN A 56 -4.99 16.58 19.49
C ASN A 56 -3.88 17.11 20.40
N TYR A 57 -3.16 16.26 21.12
CA TYR A 57 -2.13 16.71 22.05
C TYR A 57 -1.07 17.59 21.35
N PRO A 58 -0.75 18.79 21.90
CA PRO A 58 0.05 19.80 21.20
C PRO A 58 1.51 19.40 20.96
N ASN A 59 2.04 18.45 21.74
CA ASN A 59 3.41 17.96 21.59
C ASN A 59 3.52 16.74 20.66
N TRP A 60 2.46 16.49 19.86
CA TRP A 60 2.42 15.41 18.87
C TRP A 60 2.41 14.00 19.51
N HIS A 61 2.19 13.00 18.70
CA HIS A 61 2.42 11.59 19.00
C HIS A 61 2.78 10.86 17.70
N GLY A 62 3.22 9.64 17.78
CA GLY A 62 3.68 8.91 16.62
C GLY A 62 3.22 7.46 16.63
N HIS A 63 3.30 6.85 15.45
CA HIS A 63 2.95 5.47 15.22
C HIS A 63 3.99 4.77 14.35
N ASN A 64 4.04 3.44 14.49
CA ASN A 64 4.68 2.53 13.55
C ASN A 64 3.63 2.11 12.53
N TYR A 65 3.56 2.85 11.44
CA TYR A 65 2.61 2.57 10.37
C TYR A 65 3.04 1.35 9.57
N ASN A 66 2.07 0.49 9.24
CA ASN A 66 2.26 -0.57 8.24
C ASN A 66 1.37 -0.27 7.05
N ILE A 67 1.93 -0.39 5.84
CA ILE A 67 1.22 -0.14 4.60
C ILE A 67 1.25 -1.38 3.71
N GLU A 68 0.10 -1.70 3.09
CA GLU A 68 -0.02 -2.69 2.04
C GLU A 68 -0.53 -2.03 0.77
N VAL A 69 0.14 -2.32 -0.34
CA VAL A 69 -0.28 -1.89 -1.68
C VAL A 69 -0.56 -3.13 -2.52
N THR A 70 -1.78 -3.25 -2.99
CA THR A 70 -2.24 -4.36 -3.83
C THR A 70 -2.42 -3.90 -5.27
N VAL A 71 -1.82 -4.62 -6.20
CA VAL A 71 -2.03 -4.44 -7.63
C VAL A 71 -2.56 -5.73 -8.25
N ALA A 72 -3.25 -5.61 -9.38
CA ALA A 72 -3.83 -6.75 -10.09
C ALA A 72 -3.56 -6.67 -11.60
N GLY A 73 -3.48 -7.84 -12.21
CA GLY A 73 -3.32 -8.00 -13.65
C GLY A 73 -3.24 -9.46 -14.03
N GLU A 74 -3.01 -9.71 -15.31
CA GLU A 74 -2.69 -11.04 -15.80
C GLU A 74 -1.20 -11.30 -15.66
N PRO A 75 -0.79 -12.53 -15.24
CA PRO A 75 0.60 -12.91 -15.30
C PRO A 75 1.12 -12.89 -16.74
N ASP A 76 2.23 -12.21 -16.96
CA ASP A 76 2.93 -12.20 -18.22
C ASP A 76 3.42 -13.63 -18.56
N PRO A 77 3.18 -14.13 -19.78
CA PRO A 77 3.46 -15.53 -20.12
C PRO A 77 4.95 -15.90 -20.10
N ASP A 78 5.83 -14.91 -20.28
CA ASP A 78 7.27 -15.16 -20.35
C ASP A 78 7.91 -15.10 -18.96
N THR A 79 7.40 -14.26 -18.07
CA THR A 79 7.96 -14.03 -16.72
C THR A 79 7.14 -14.65 -15.60
N GLY A 80 5.85 -14.86 -15.80
CA GLY A 80 4.90 -15.27 -14.78
C GLY A 80 4.50 -14.14 -13.81
N TYR A 81 4.90 -12.91 -14.07
CA TYR A 81 4.66 -11.78 -13.17
C TYR A 81 3.44 -10.95 -13.61
N VAL A 82 2.62 -10.55 -12.65
CA VAL A 82 1.68 -9.42 -12.81
C VAL A 82 2.47 -8.11 -12.83
N MET A 83 3.43 -8.01 -11.93
CA MET A 83 4.36 -6.88 -11.81
C MET A 83 5.57 -7.35 -10.99
N ASP A 84 6.76 -6.88 -11.31
CA ASP A 84 7.94 -7.08 -10.48
C ASP A 84 7.74 -6.44 -9.10
N LEU A 85 7.73 -7.26 -8.03
CA LEU A 85 7.58 -6.79 -6.65
C LEU A 85 8.75 -5.90 -6.19
N GLY A 86 9.94 -6.04 -6.78
CA GLY A 86 11.05 -5.12 -6.54
C GLY A 86 10.77 -3.73 -7.11
N ARG A 87 10.12 -3.65 -8.28
CA ARG A 87 9.66 -2.38 -8.86
C ARG A 87 8.56 -1.76 -7.99
N LEU A 88 7.57 -2.54 -7.56
CA LEU A 88 6.51 -2.04 -6.67
C LEU A 88 7.11 -1.52 -5.35
N LYS A 89 8.08 -2.23 -4.79
CA LYS A 89 8.82 -1.78 -3.61
C LYS A 89 9.43 -0.39 -3.81
N ARG A 90 10.19 -0.19 -4.91
CA ARG A 90 10.82 1.12 -5.19
C ARG A 90 9.79 2.24 -5.34
N ILE A 91 8.69 1.98 -6.03
CA ILE A 91 7.59 2.96 -6.16
C ILE A 91 7.04 3.35 -4.79
N MET A 92 6.81 2.38 -3.91
CA MET A 92 6.32 2.64 -2.55
C MET A 92 7.35 3.42 -1.72
N GLU A 93 8.63 3.06 -1.81
CA GLU A 93 9.71 3.74 -1.10
C GLU A 93 9.79 5.21 -1.52
N GLU A 94 9.90 5.49 -2.81
CA GLU A 94 10.05 6.85 -3.34
C GLU A 94 8.80 7.72 -3.14
N ALA A 95 7.61 7.12 -3.30
CA ALA A 95 6.36 7.88 -3.31
C ALA A 95 5.78 8.13 -1.90
N VAL A 96 6.04 7.23 -0.95
CA VAL A 96 5.37 7.24 0.36
C VAL A 96 6.36 7.08 1.51
N ILE A 97 7.22 6.05 1.48
CA ILE A 97 8.02 5.70 2.66
C ILE A 97 9.06 6.78 2.96
N GLU A 98 9.94 7.10 2.02
CA GLU A 98 11.00 8.09 2.21
C GLU A 98 10.46 9.49 2.58
N PRO A 99 9.36 9.99 1.96
CA PRO A 99 8.78 11.26 2.37
C PRO A 99 8.18 11.27 3.78
N CYS A 100 7.72 10.12 4.29
CA CYS A 100 7.00 10.02 5.56
C CYS A 100 7.83 9.49 6.72
N ASP A 101 8.82 8.62 6.44
CA ASP A 101 9.57 7.94 7.49
C ASP A 101 10.42 8.90 8.33
N HIS A 102 10.27 8.80 9.66
CA HIS A 102 10.90 9.68 10.65
C HIS A 102 10.55 11.16 10.47
N ARG A 103 9.36 11.46 9.91
CA ARG A 103 8.85 12.80 9.67
C ARG A 103 7.62 13.12 10.54
N ASN A 104 7.30 14.41 10.60
CA ASN A 104 6.01 14.88 11.08
C ASN A 104 5.07 15.04 9.90
N LEU A 105 3.99 14.25 9.87
CA LEU A 105 3.05 14.22 8.73
C LEU A 105 2.30 15.54 8.53
N ASN A 106 2.19 16.36 9.57
CA ASN A 106 1.54 17.67 9.47
C ASN A 106 2.48 18.77 8.96
N LEU A 107 3.81 18.61 9.10
CA LEU A 107 4.77 19.69 8.91
C LEU A 107 5.80 19.45 7.81
N ASP A 108 6.18 18.18 7.59
CA ASP A 108 7.38 17.84 6.81
C ASP A 108 7.07 17.15 5.47
N VAL A 109 5.78 16.89 5.17
CA VAL A 109 5.37 16.09 4.01
C VAL A 109 4.51 16.94 3.08
N ASP A 110 5.08 17.42 1.99
CA ASP A 110 4.47 18.40 1.07
C ASP A 110 3.11 17.97 0.54
N PHE A 111 2.94 16.71 0.15
CA PHE A 111 1.67 16.22 -0.39
C PHE A 111 0.57 16.03 0.69
N LEU A 112 0.88 16.25 1.96
CA LEU A 112 -0.06 16.25 3.08
C LEU A 112 -0.38 17.66 3.58
N GLU A 113 0.17 18.70 2.96
CA GLU A 113 -0.10 20.10 3.36
C GLU A 113 -1.60 20.39 3.36
N GLY A 114 -2.09 20.92 4.48
CA GLY A 114 -3.52 21.24 4.67
C GLY A 114 -4.45 20.04 4.91
N ILE A 115 -3.90 18.83 4.96
CA ILE A 115 -4.66 17.61 5.22
C ILE A 115 -4.54 17.25 6.70
N ILE A 116 -5.66 16.97 7.37
CA ILE A 116 -5.64 16.36 8.71
C ILE A 116 -5.20 14.90 8.54
N PRO A 117 -4.04 14.48 9.08
CA PRO A 117 -3.43 13.19 8.77
C PRO A 117 -4.04 12.03 9.58
N SER A 118 -5.36 11.83 9.42
CA SER A 118 -6.04 10.61 9.86
C SER A 118 -5.66 9.44 8.95
N ALA A 119 -5.81 8.22 9.42
CA ALA A 119 -5.53 7.03 8.61
C ALA A 119 -6.35 7.02 7.31
N GLU A 120 -7.60 7.52 7.36
CA GLU A 120 -8.50 7.64 6.21
C GLU A 120 -7.97 8.63 5.17
N ASN A 121 -7.55 9.81 5.59
CA ASN A 121 -6.99 10.81 4.68
C ASN A 121 -5.62 10.36 4.13
N LEU A 122 -4.82 9.69 4.96
CA LEU A 122 -3.51 9.17 4.54
C LEU A 122 -3.62 8.13 3.44
N VAL A 123 -4.56 7.17 3.52
CA VAL A 123 -4.70 6.15 2.45
C VAL A 123 -5.11 6.77 1.12
N VAL A 124 -5.94 7.82 1.13
CA VAL A 124 -6.32 8.57 -0.08
C VAL A 124 -5.12 9.33 -0.64
N ALA A 125 -4.37 10.04 0.23
CA ALA A 125 -3.17 10.77 -0.18
C ALA A 125 -2.11 9.83 -0.76
N PHE A 126 -1.86 8.69 -0.13
CA PHE A 126 -0.91 7.68 -0.61
C PHE A 126 -1.35 7.06 -1.94
N TRP A 127 -2.63 6.77 -2.10
CA TRP A 127 -3.18 6.34 -3.39
C TRP A 127 -2.85 7.34 -4.49
N ASN A 128 -3.07 8.63 -4.25
CA ASN A 128 -2.80 9.69 -5.21
C ASN A 128 -1.30 9.81 -5.57
N GLN A 129 -0.40 9.45 -4.66
CA GLN A 129 1.03 9.37 -4.94
C GLN A 129 1.42 8.11 -5.74
N LEU A 130 0.76 6.99 -5.49
CA LEU A 130 1.08 5.69 -6.08
C LEU A 130 0.46 5.48 -7.46
N ALA A 131 -0.81 5.86 -7.64
CA ALA A 131 -1.58 5.57 -8.84
C ALA A 131 -0.90 6.04 -10.15
N PRO A 132 -0.34 7.26 -10.26
CA PRO A 132 0.32 7.71 -11.49
C PRO A 132 1.65 7.02 -11.77
N ARG A 133 2.25 6.35 -10.77
CA ARG A 133 3.56 5.68 -10.88
C ARG A 133 3.43 4.18 -11.18
N ILE A 134 2.28 3.59 -10.87
CA ILE A 134 2.01 2.17 -11.12
C ILE A 134 1.50 2.01 -12.55
N THR A 135 2.34 1.44 -13.40
CA THR A 135 2.03 1.14 -14.81
C THR A 135 2.25 -0.34 -15.10
N GLY A 136 1.48 -0.89 -16.02
CA GLY A 136 1.54 -2.31 -16.40
C GLY A 136 0.71 -3.25 -15.49
N ALA A 137 0.16 -2.72 -14.38
CA ALA A 137 -0.78 -3.39 -13.51
C ALA A 137 -1.80 -2.36 -13.00
N ARG A 138 -2.95 -2.80 -12.53
CA ARG A 138 -3.98 -1.94 -11.95
C ARG A 138 -3.79 -1.85 -10.44
N LEU A 139 -3.65 -0.63 -9.90
CA LEU A 139 -3.71 -0.41 -8.45
C LEU A 139 -5.12 -0.78 -7.95
N VAL A 140 -5.19 -1.62 -6.93
CA VAL A 140 -6.46 -2.16 -6.40
C VAL A 140 -6.80 -1.58 -5.05
N SER A 141 -5.83 -1.54 -4.13
CA SER A 141 -6.04 -0.99 -2.80
C SER A 141 -4.75 -0.51 -2.16
N VAL A 142 -4.91 0.48 -1.31
CA VAL A 142 -3.92 0.90 -0.32
C VAL A 142 -4.54 0.70 1.06
N ARG A 143 -3.89 -0.08 1.91
CA ARG A 143 -4.29 -0.31 3.30
C ARG A 143 -3.23 0.21 4.23
N LEU A 144 -3.63 0.91 5.28
CA LEU A 144 -2.74 1.51 6.27
C LEU A 144 -3.18 1.14 7.68
N TRP A 145 -2.29 0.53 8.42
CA TRP A 145 -2.43 0.31 9.87
C TRP A 145 -1.70 1.43 10.60
N GLU A 146 -2.45 2.25 11.31
CA GLU A 146 -1.92 3.23 12.25
C GLU A 146 -1.46 2.53 13.54
N THR A 147 -2.24 1.53 13.96
CA THR A 147 -1.93 0.61 15.05
C THR A 147 -2.25 -0.81 14.61
N GLU A 148 -1.89 -1.82 15.40
CA GLU A 148 -2.25 -3.21 15.09
C GLU A 148 -3.76 -3.46 15.00
N ARG A 149 -4.59 -2.54 15.53
CA ARG A 149 -6.04 -2.67 15.62
C ARG A 149 -6.81 -1.76 14.68
N ASN A 150 -6.20 -0.67 14.22
CA ASN A 150 -6.84 0.33 13.40
C ASN A 150 -6.27 0.31 11.99
N VAL A 151 -7.11 0.00 11.04
CA VAL A 151 -6.76 -0.06 9.62
C VAL A 151 -7.75 0.76 8.80
N ALA A 152 -7.23 1.55 7.87
CA ALA A 152 -8.01 2.18 6.80
C ALA A 152 -7.65 1.56 5.45
N GLU A 153 -8.60 1.51 4.53
CA GLU A 153 -8.39 1.01 3.16
C GLU A 153 -9.09 1.93 2.17
N TYR A 154 -8.41 2.23 1.07
CA TYR A 154 -8.96 2.94 -0.08
C TYR A 154 -8.72 2.16 -1.36
N ARG A 155 -9.72 2.15 -2.26
CA ARG A 155 -9.75 1.37 -3.51
C ARG A 155 -9.91 2.21 -4.77
N GLY A 156 -9.85 3.54 -4.63
CA GLY A 156 -9.91 4.47 -5.75
C GLY A 156 -11.34 4.85 -6.19
N ASP A 157 -12.34 4.63 -5.37
CA ASP A 157 -13.77 4.91 -5.58
C ASP A 157 -14.27 6.14 -4.79
#